data_469c7e7e4cede542bc109d9c7b891d3e
#
_entry.id   469c7e7e4cede542bc109d9c7b891d3e
#
_cell.length_a   1.000
_cell.length_b   1.000
_cell.length_c   1.000
_cell.angle_alpha   90.00
_cell.angle_beta   90.00
_cell.angle_gamma   90.00
#
_symmetry.space_group_name_H-M   'P 1'
#
loop_
_entity.id
_entity.type
_entity.pdbx_description
1 polymer ?
#
loop_
_entity_poly.entity_id
_entity_poly.type
_entity_poly.pdbx_seq_one_letter_code
_entity_poly.pdbx_strand_id
1 'polypeptide(L)'
;MESIIREIDSHKGSMTYEDSFRYAILCSKLLNKTDKTARENGRLLLTFVLDRLVDFPKETYAIWSDLVEAAGFYPYIQSESDLGTDSLSEQIRVSFHSSNYLYEKTLHAEQKKLSDLLFAGKNVVASAPTSFGKSMLIEELVASGKYKNI
;
A
#
# COMPACT_ATOMS: atom_id res chain seq x y z
N MET A 1 4.25 5.55 -18.58
CA MET A 1 3.89 5.88 -17.17
C MET A 1 4.01 7.38 -16.89
N GLU A 2 5.14 7.99 -17.14
CA GLU A 2 5.33 9.43 -16.88
C GLU A 2 4.27 10.35 -17.54
N SER A 3 3.82 10.04 -18.75
CA SER A 3 2.77 10.81 -19.42
C SER A 3 1.43 10.80 -18.68
N ILE A 4 1.07 9.65 -18.09
CA ILE A 4 -0.18 9.49 -17.34
C ILE A 4 -0.07 10.20 -15.99
N ILE A 5 1.06 10.06 -15.32
CA ILE A 5 1.34 10.77 -14.06
C ILE A 5 1.25 12.28 -14.29
N ARG A 6 1.88 12.79 -15.36
CA ARG A 6 1.79 14.22 -15.73
C ARG A 6 0.36 14.65 -16.07
N GLU A 7 -0.42 13.78 -16.71
CA GLU A 7 -1.83 14.04 -17.00
C GLU A 7 -2.64 14.21 -15.70
N ILE A 8 -2.49 13.29 -14.74
CA ILE A 8 -3.13 13.38 -13.42
C ILE A 8 -2.63 14.62 -12.67
N ASP A 9 -1.33 14.88 -12.66
CA ASP A 9 -0.72 15.98 -11.93
C ASP A 9 -1.09 17.36 -12.50
N SER A 10 -1.23 17.45 -13.83
CA SER A 10 -1.61 18.70 -14.51
C SER A 10 -3.12 18.96 -14.50
N HIS A 11 -3.94 17.97 -14.11
CA HIS A 11 -5.39 18.13 -14.05
C HIS A 11 -5.76 19.15 -12.96
N LYS A 12 -6.48 20.19 -13.36
CA LYS A 12 -6.98 21.24 -12.43
C LYS A 12 -8.44 20.98 -12.13
N GLY A 13 -8.74 20.69 -10.87
CA GLY A 13 -10.10 20.45 -10.38
C GLY A 13 -10.44 18.96 -10.20
N SER A 14 -11.70 18.67 -9.96
CA SER A 14 -12.16 17.29 -9.70
C SER A 14 -12.09 16.43 -10.96
N MET A 15 -11.60 15.21 -10.81
CA MET A 15 -11.60 14.19 -11.87
C MET A 15 -13.02 13.77 -12.23
N THR A 16 -13.24 13.41 -13.48
CA THR A 16 -14.52 12.82 -13.89
C THR A 16 -14.59 11.35 -13.47
N TYR A 17 -15.79 10.80 -13.41
CA TYR A 17 -16.00 9.36 -13.19
C TYR A 17 -15.28 8.52 -14.27
N GLU A 18 -15.35 8.98 -15.52
CA GLU A 18 -14.73 8.33 -16.67
C GLU A 18 -13.20 8.27 -16.54
N ASP A 19 -12.57 9.38 -16.13
CA ASP A 19 -11.14 9.44 -15.91
C ASP A 19 -10.72 8.54 -14.76
N SER A 20 -11.42 8.61 -13.63
CA SER A 20 -11.16 7.75 -12.48
C SER A 20 -11.23 6.27 -12.86
N PHE A 21 -12.26 5.86 -13.60
CA PHE A 21 -12.42 4.49 -14.03
C PHE A 21 -11.33 4.06 -15.03
N ARG A 22 -10.94 4.93 -15.95
CA ARG A 22 -9.85 4.70 -16.91
C ARG A 22 -8.51 4.44 -16.19
N TYR A 23 -8.19 5.27 -15.19
CA TYR A 23 -6.97 5.09 -14.40
C TYR A 23 -7.03 3.82 -13.52
N ALA A 24 -8.18 3.50 -12.96
CA ALA A 24 -8.36 2.29 -12.16
C ALA A 24 -8.17 1.02 -13.00
N ILE A 25 -8.73 0.96 -14.22
CA ILE A 25 -8.51 -0.15 -15.16
C ILE A 25 -7.01 -0.29 -15.49
N LEU A 26 -6.34 0.81 -15.78
CA LEU A 26 -4.91 0.79 -16.07
C LEU A 26 -4.10 0.29 -14.89
N CYS A 27 -4.37 0.81 -13.69
CA CYS A 27 -3.72 0.40 -12.45
C CYS A 27 -3.91 -1.11 -12.23
N SER A 28 -5.14 -1.61 -12.33
CA SER A 28 -5.48 -3.03 -12.22
C SER A 28 -4.70 -3.88 -13.22
N LYS A 29 -4.66 -3.47 -14.50
CA LYS A 29 -3.90 -4.19 -15.53
C LYS A 29 -2.41 -4.25 -15.24
N LEU A 30 -1.83 -3.21 -14.66
CA LEU A 30 -0.42 -3.16 -14.30
C LEU A 30 -0.11 -4.03 -13.08
N LEU A 31 -0.93 -3.95 -12.04
CA LEU A 31 -0.75 -4.74 -10.82
C LEU A 31 -0.88 -6.24 -11.06
N ASN A 32 -1.73 -6.66 -12.00
CA ASN A 32 -1.96 -8.07 -12.34
C ASN A 32 -0.92 -8.65 -13.32
N LYS A 33 0.06 -7.88 -13.80
CA LYS A 33 1.13 -8.42 -14.64
C LYS A 33 2.15 -9.21 -13.82
N THR A 34 2.74 -10.23 -14.43
CA THR A 34 3.85 -11.00 -13.84
C THR A 34 5.15 -10.21 -13.83
N ASP A 35 5.32 -9.28 -14.76
CA ASP A 35 6.49 -8.42 -14.85
C ASP A 35 6.59 -7.46 -13.66
N LYS A 36 7.78 -7.45 -13.02
CA LYS A 36 8.05 -6.64 -11.83
C LYS A 36 7.93 -5.14 -12.12
N THR A 37 8.49 -4.70 -13.24
CA THR A 37 8.47 -3.27 -13.63
C THR A 37 7.03 -2.78 -13.86
N ALA A 38 6.19 -3.61 -14.49
CA ALA A 38 4.79 -3.28 -14.68
C ALA A 38 4.05 -3.13 -13.34
N ARG A 39 4.28 -4.04 -12.38
CA ARG A 39 3.68 -3.94 -11.04
C ARG A 39 4.17 -2.72 -10.27
N GLU A 40 5.45 -2.38 -10.35
CA GLU A 40 6.00 -1.16 -9.75
C GLU A 40 5.37 0.09 -10.36
N ASN A 41 5.15 0.10 -11.67
CA ASN A 41 4.41 1.17 -12.35
C ASN A 41 2.94 1.26 -11.88
N GLY A 42 2.28 0.14 -11.62
CA GLY A 42 0.93 0.11 -11.07
C GLY A 42 0.88 0.68 -9.65
N ARG A 43 1.84 0.31 -8.81
CA ARG A 43 1.99 0.87 -7.45
C ARG A 43 2.29 2.36 -7.48
N LEU A 44 3.15 2.80 -8.38
CA LEU A 44 3.46 4.23 -8.55
C LEU A 44 2.22 5.02 -8.95
N LEU A 45 1.46 4.53 -9.95
CA LEU A 45 0.20 5.16 -10.35
C LEU A 45 -0.78 5.25 -9.18
N LEU A 46 -0.92 4.17 -8.42
CA LEU A 46 -1.79 4.13 -7.25
C LEU A 46 -1.38 5.16 -6.20
N THR A 47 -0.07 5.29 -5.91
CA THR A 47 0.43 6.31 -4.96
C THR A 47 0.04 7.72 -5.41
N PHE A 48 0.20 8.05 -6.68
CA PHE A 48 -0.21 9.35 -7.21
C PHE A 48 -1.72 9.63 -7.09
N VAL A 49 -2.53 8.59 -7.28
CA VAL A 49 -3.99 8.73 -7.09
C VAL A 49 -4.32 8.93 -5.61
N LEU A 50 -3.67 8.20 -4.71
CA LEU A 50 -3.89 8.33 -3.27
C LEU A 50 -3.50 9.71 -2.75
N ASP A 51 -2.39 10.27 -3.23
CA ASP A 51 -1.97 11.64 -2.88
C ASP A 51 -2.99 12.71 -3.30
N ARG A 52 -3.83 12.40 -4.28
CA ARG A 52 -4.86 13.30 -4.82
C ARG A 52 -6.27 12.73 -4.73
N LEU A 53 -6.50 11.81 -3.80
CA LEU A 53 -7.78 11.07 -3.72
C LEU A 53 -8.99 12.00 -3.59
N VAL A 54 -8.82 13.13 -2.93
CA VAL A 54 -9.86 14.16 -2.77
C VAL A 54 -10.37 14.72 -4.11
N ASP A 55 -9.55 14.69 -5.15
CA ASP A 55 -9.93 15.14 -6.49
C ASP A 55 -10.73 14.09 -7.28
N PHE A 56 -10.80 12.87 -6.78
CA PHE A 56 -11.52 11.76 -7.43
C PHE A 56 -12.95 11.62 -6.91
N PRO A 57 -13.91 11.18 -7.76
CA PRO A 57 -15.28 10.96 -7.33
C PRO A 57 -15.37 9.92 -6.21
N LYS A 58 -16.08 10.22 -5.13
CA LYS A 58 -16.22 9.33 -3.96
C LYS A 58 -16.86 7.99 -4.32
N GLU A 59 -17.71 7.97 -5.34
CA GLU A 59 -18.34 6.77 -5.87
C GLU A 59 -17.33 5.74 -6.42
N THR A 60 -16.10 6.18 -6.73
CA THR A 60 -15.02 5.31 -7.21
C THR A 60 -14.09 4.82 -6.10
N TYR A 61 -14.26 5.27 -4.86
CA TYR A 61 -13.37 4.94 -3.74
C TYR A 61 -13.31 3.45 -3.42
N ALA A 62 -14.43 2.73 -3.56
CA ALA A 62 -14.44 1.28 -3.38
C ALA A 62 -13.49 0.57 -4.37
N ILE A 63 -13.41 1.04 -5.62
CA ILE A 63 -12.50 0.50 -6.63
C ILE A 63 -11.04 0.77 -6.24
N TRP A 64 -10.76 1.98 -5.74
CA TRP A 64 -9.42 2.35 -5.29
C TRP A 64 -9.01 1.57 -4.04
N SER A 65 -9.94 1.32 -3.10
CA SER A 65 -9.71 0.45 -1.94
C SER A 65 -9.29 -0.96 -2.36
N ASP A 66 -9.99 -1.56 -3.32
CA ASP A 66 -9.64 -2.88 -3.86
C ASP A 66 -8.24 -2.88 -4.50
N LEU A 67 -7.86 -1.79 -5.19
CA LEU A 67 -6.54 -1.67 -5.80
C LEU A 67 -5.42 -1.44 -4.77
N VAL A 68 -5.70 -0.68 -3.70
CA VAL A 68 -4.79 -0.52 -2.55
C VAL A 68 -4.49 -1.88 -1.91
N GLU A 69 -5.53 -2.68 -1.73
CA GLU A 69 -5.38 -4.03 -1.21
C GLU A 69 -4.59 -4.93 -2.17
N ALA A 70 -4.92 -4.93 -3.46
CA ALA A 70 -4.20 -5.69 -4.48
C ALA A 70 -2.71 -5.30 -4.59
N ALA A 71 -2.39 -4.03 -4.32
CA ALA A 71 -1.00 -3.55 -4.23
C ALA A 71 -0.29 -3.91 -2.92
N GLY A 72 -1.03 -4.36 -1.90
CA GLY A 72 -0.51 -4.64 -0.56
C GLY A 72 -0.23 -3.38 0.27
N PHE A 73 -0.96 -2.31 0.01
CA PHE A 73 -0.79 -0.99 0.65
C PHE A 73 -1.72 -0.81 1.86
N TYR A 74 -1.82 -1.81 2.73
CA TYR A 74 -2.74 -1.86 3.88
C TYR A 74 -2.70 -0.64 4.81
N PRO A 75 -1.54 0.04 5.06
CA PRO A 75 -1.52 1.25 5.86
C PRO A 75 -2.44 2.36 5.35
N TYR A 76 -2.64 2.45 4.02
CA TYR A 76 -3.50 3.48 3.42
C TYR A 76 -5.00 3.23 3.66
N ILE A 77 -5.43 1.97 3.79
CA ILE A 77 -6.82 1.64 4.13
C ILE A 77 -7.13 2.09 5.56
N GLN A 78 -6.17 1.99 6.46
CA GLN A 78 -6.35 2.38 7.85
C GLN A 78 -6.25 3.89 8.08
N SER A 79 -5.36 4.58 7.35
CA SER A 79 -5.11 6.01 7.51
C SER A 79 -6.12 6.89 6.76
N GLU A 80 -6.61 6.42 5.62
CA GLU A 80 -7.57 7.12 4.76
C GLU A 80 -8.98 6.61 5.08
N SER A 81 -9.63 7.23 6.07
CA SER A 81 -10.97 6.85 6.52
C SER A 81 -12.02 6.78 5.41
N ASP A 82 -11.81 7.53 4.31
CA ASP A 82 -12.72 7.54 3.18
C ASP A 82 -12.57 6.31 2.25
N LEU A 83 -11.45 5.58 2.32
CA LEU A 83 -11.22 4.35 1.53
C LEU A 83 -11.73 3.10 2.22
N GLY A 84 -11.86 3.11 3.53
CA GLY A 84 -12.33 1.96 4.28
C GLY A 84 -13.80 1.64 3.98
N THR A 85 -14.11 0.36 3.76
CA THR A 85 -15.49 -0.10 3.54
C THR A 85 -16.14 -0.60 4.83
N ASP A 86 -15.45 -0.59 5.97
CA ASP A 86 -15.87 -1.17 7.25
C ASP A 86 -16.31 -2.64 7.14
N SER A 87 -15.95 -3.32 6.05
CA SER A 87 -16.29 -4.72 5.88
C SER A 87 -15.48 -5.60 6.83
N LEU A 88 -16.10 -6.67 7.34
CA LEU A 88 -15.43 -7.62 8.21
C LEU A 88 -14.20 -8.25 7.54
N SER A 89 -14.27 -8.52 6.24
CA SER A 89 -13.15 -9.06 5.48
C SER A 89 -11.96 -8.10 5.42
N GLU A 90 -12.22 -6.80 5.27
CA GLU A 90 -11.20 -5.76 5.29
C GLU A 90 -10.56 -5.65 6.68
N GLN A 91 -11.37 -5.60 7.74
CA GLN A 91 -10.86 -5.56 9.11
C GLN A 91 -9.96 -6.77 9.42
N ILE A 92 -10.34 -7.96 8.97
CA ILE A 92 -9.52 -9.17 9.12
C ILE A 92 -8.18 -9.00 8.37
N ARG A 93 -8.19 -8.53 7.12
CA ARG A 93 -6.96 -8.35 6.34
C ARG A 93 -6.04 -7.30 6.92
N VAL A 94 -6.58 -6.15 7.35
CA VAL A 94 -5.81 -5.13 8.05
C VAL A 94 -5.19 -5.70 9.33
N SER A 95 -5.97 -6.46 10.12
CA SER A 95 -5.45 -7.07 11.35
C SER A 95 -4.30 -8.05 11.11
N PHE A 96 -4.32 -8.80 10.00
CA PHE A 96 -3.19 -9.66 9.60
C PHE A 96 -1.91 -8.89 9.30
N HIS A 97 -2.02 -7.63 8.89
CA HIS A 97 -0.90 -6.77 8.57
C HIS A 97 -0.52 -5.81 9.71
N SER A 98 -1.31 -5.77 10.77
CA SER A 98 -0.96 -4.99 11.96
C SER A 98 0.26 -5.58 12.67
N SER A 99 1.13 -4.72 13.18
CA SER A 99 2.25 -5.14 14.01
C SER A 99 1.72 -5.62 15.36
N ASN A 100 2.28 -6.72 15.86
CA ASN A 100 1.98 -7.21 17.20
C ASN A 100 2.73 -6.46 18.30
N TYR A 101 3.71 -5.65 17.96
CA TYR A 101 4.64 -5.02 18.90
C TYR A 101 4.67 -3.50 18.81
N LEU A 102 4.26 -2.92 17.68
CA LEU A 102 4.16 -1.48 17.49
C LEU A 102 2.69 -1.07 17.51
N TYR A 103 2.33 -0.23 18.47
CA TYR A 103 0.96 0.24 18.63
C TYR A 103 0.46 0.97 17.38
N GLU A 104 -0.73 0.61 16.92
CA GLU A 104 -1.41 1.20 15.74
C GLU A 104 -0.58 1.25 14.44
N LYS A 105 0.40 0.35 14.31
CA LYS A 105 1.16 0.26 13.06
C LYS A 105 0.69 -0.90 12.20
N THR A 106 0.31 -0.57 10.97
CA THR A 106 0.01 -1.55 9.92
C THR A 106 1.18 -1.60 8.95
N LEU A 107 1.55 -2.81 8.56
CA LEU A 107 2.68 -3.09 7.67
C LEU A 107 2.17 -3.25 6.23
N HIS A 108 2.96 -2.77 5.27
CA HIS A 108 2.76 -3.19 3.88
C HIS A 108 2.99 -4.70 3.74
N ALA A 109 2.38 -5.33 2.75
CA ALA A 109 2.47 -6.79 2.56
C ALA A 109 3.92 -7.31 2.53
N GLU A 110 4.83 -6.57 1.89
CA GLU A 110 6.25 -6.96 1.82
C GLU A 110 6.99 -6.77 3.15
N GLN A 111 6.63 -5.73 3.91
CA GLN A 111 7.15 -5.52 5.26
C GLN A 111 6.68 -6.62 6.21
N LYS A 112 5.38 -6.97 6.16
CA LYS A 112 4.82 -8.07 6.96
C LYS A 112 5.52 -9.38 6.68
N LYS A 113 5.76 -9.71 5.41
CA LYS A 113 6.51 -10.90 5.02
C LYS A 113 7.93 -10.92 5.59
N LEU A 114 8.63 -9.79 5.56
CA LEU A 114 9.97 -9.68 6.15
C LEU A 114 9.93 -9.82 7.68
N SER A 115 8.98 -9.16 8.33
CA SER A 115 8.73 -9.27 9.77
C SER A 115 8.53 -10.75 10.15
N ASP A 116 7.63 -11.46 9.49
CA ASP A 116 7.33 -12.86 9.76
C ASP A 116 8.58 -13.76 9.61
N LEU A 117 9.42 -13.52 8.59
CA LEU A 117 10.67 -14.25 8.41
C LEU A 117 11.66 -13.98 9.55
N LEU A 118 11.80 -12.73 9.98
CA LEU A 118 12.66 -12.35 11.10
C LEU A 118 12.18 -12.98 12.39
N PHE A 119 10.87 -12.92 12.66
CA PHE A 119 10.29 -13.56 13.85
C PHE A 119 10.32 -15.09 13.79
N ALA A 120 10.39 -15.70 12.62
CA ALA A 120 10.67 -17.12 12.45
C ALA A 120 12.16 -17.48 12.66
N GLY A 121 13.03 -16.52 12.99
CA GLY A 121 14.46 -16.72 13.21
C GLY A 121 15.24 -16.98 11.93
N LYS A 122 14.74 -16.55 10.78
CA LYS A 122 15.44 -16.69 9.50
C LYS A 122 16.45 -15.57 9.31
N ASN A 123 17.60 -15.92 8.73
CA ASN A 123 18.54 -14.92 8.25
C ASN A 123 17.99 -14.28 6.97
N VAL A 124 17.87 -12.97 6.97
CA VAL A 124 17.25 -12.21 5.87
C VAL A 124 18.23 -11.17 5.35
N VAL A 125 18.37 -11.09 4.04
CA VAL A 125 19.04 -9.98 3.35
C VAL A 125 17.97 -9.20 2.59
N ALA A 126 17.66 -7.98 3.05
CA ALA A 126 16.67 -7.11 2.44
C ALA A 126 17.35 -6.03 1.60
N SER A 127 17.18 -6.11 0.27
CA SER A 127 17.54 -5.04 -0.65
C SER A 127 16.27 -4.25 -0.98
N ALA A 128 16.16 -3.05 -0.43
CA ALA A 128 14.97 -2.20 -0.59
C ALA A 128 15.38 -0.72 -0.55
N PRO A 129 14.61 0.18 -1.21
CA PRO A 129 14.85 1.61 -1.15
C PRO A 129 14.75 2.15 0.28
N THR A 130 15.25 3.38 0.51
CA THR A 130 15.22 4.02 1.84
C THR A 130 13.80 4.21 2.37
N SER A 131 12.86 4.50 1.48
CA SER A 131 11.42 4.65 1.78
C SER A 131 10.68 3.37 2.14
N PHE A 132 11.33 2.21 2.07
CA PHE A 132 10.69 0.92 2.38
C PHE A 132 10.27 0.76 3.86
N GLY A 133 10.76 1.61 4.76
CA GLY A 133 10.47 1.50 6.20
C GLY A 133 11.29 0.42 6.91
N LYS A 134 12.54 0.20 6.50
CA LYS A 134 13.45 -0.73 7.18
C LYS A 134 13.63 -0.44 8.66
N SER A 135 13.66 0.84 9.04
CA SER A 135 13.77 1.27 10.43
C SER A 135 12.60 0.78 11.28
N MET A 136 11.38 0.80 10.75
CA MET A 136 10.19 0.31 11.44
C MET A 136 10.28 -1.19 11.75
N LEU A 137 10.86 -1.99 10.84
CA LEU A 137 11.09 -3.42 11.11
C LEU A 137 12.12 -3.64 12.22
N ILE A 138 13.14 -2.79 12.32
CA ILE A 138 14.10 -2.82 13.42
C ILE A 138 13.42 -2.42 14.74
N GLU A 139 12.60 -1.36 14.73
CA GLU A 139 11.80 -0.94 15.88
C GLU A 139 10.88 -2.07 16.38
N GLU A 140 10.23 -2.80 15.45
CA GLU A 140 9.38 -3.94 15.79
C GLU A 140 10.18 -5.07 16.45
N LEU A 141 11.38 -5.37 15.96
CA LEU A 141 12.27 -6.34 16.58
C LEU A 141 12.71 -5.92 17.99
N VAL A 142 13.06 -4.64 18.16
CA VAL A 142 13.42 -4.08 19.50
C VAL A 142 12.23 -4.15 20.44
N ALA A 143 11.06 -3.68 20.00
CA ALA A 143 9.84 -3.67 20.83
C ALA A 143 9.41 -5.08 21.26
N SER A 144 9.68 -6.09 20.44
CA SER A 144 9.36 -7.49 20.77
C SER A 144 10.17 -8.07 21.92
N GLY A 145 11.34 -7.51 22.23
CA GLY A 145 12.28 -8.06 23.22
C GLY A 145 12.83 -9.46 22.87
N LYS A 146 12.56 -9.97 21.67
CA LYS A 146 12.96 -11.32 21.25
C LYS A 146 14.47 -11.47 21.11
N TYR A 147 15.15 -10.42 20.71
CA TYR A 147 16.59 -10.41 20.50
C TYR A 147 17.27 -9.51 21.53
N LYS A 148 18.33 -10.03 22.21
CA LYS A 148 19.09 -9.27 23.21
C LYS A 148 20.04 -8.26 22.59
N ASN A 149 20.50 -8.52 21.35
CA ASN A 149 21.39 -7.64 20.61
C ASN A 149 20.83 -7.53 19.17
N ILE A 150 20.61 -6.31 18.74
CA ILE A 150 20.11 -5.97 17.39
C ILE A 150 21.09 -4.97 16.76
#